data_8a6c565ec2893e85b1090c5a87a302ba
#
_entry.id   8a6c565ec2893e85b1090c5a87a302ba
#
_cell.length_a   1.000
_cell.length_b   1.000
_cell.length_c   1.000
_cell.angle_alpha   90.00
_cell.angle_beta   90.00
_cell.angle_gamma   90.00
#
_symmetry.space_group_name_H-M   'P 1'
#
loop_
_entity.id
_entity.type
_entity.pdbx_description
1 polymer ?
#
loop_
_entity_poly.entity_id
_entity_poly.type
_entity_poly.pdbx_seq_one_letter_code
_entity_poly.pdbx_strand_id
1 'polypeptide(L)'
;MWSYWHSNPLLRHSLSLSLSLSKVYLSHLLLSPLPFEYFQLYIQITMDFLTNRGKSSSSFTHQCKYDVFLSFRGEDTRNSFTGNLNSILRHHGINTFMDDELPRGGEISAELFDAIESSRISIIVFSKNYAFSTWCLDELVKILECKKKGQIVLPVFYKVDPSEVRNQKGKFEEALIKHEEGFKDNMKVQEWRIALYEAASISGWHYKNEYVFYHYFCYHQ
;
A
#
# COMPACT_ATOMS: atom_id res chain seq x y z
N MET A 1 -39.51 -2.71 21.31
CA MET A 1 -38.26 -2.37 20.59
C MET A 1 -37.53 -3.59 19.97
N TRP A 2 -37.90 -4.83 20.31
CA TRP A 2 -37.28 -6.09 19.79
C TRP A 2 -37.85 -6.57 18.44
N SER A 3 -39.04 -6.14 18.05
CA SER A 3 -39.72 -6.57 16.82
C SER A 3 -39.27 -5.84 15.54
N TYR A 4 -38.60 -4.70 15.68
CA TYR A 4 -38.15 -3.89 14.52
C TYR A 4 -36.85 -4.40 13.87
N TRP A 5 -36.07 -5.23 14.57
CA TRP A 5 -34.78 -5.75 14.13
C TRP A 5 -34.90 -7.02 13.28
N HIS A 6 -36.05 -7.72 13.31
CA HIS A 6 -36.20 -9.00 12.61
C HIS A 6 -36.80 -8.89 11.20
N SER A 7 -37.29 -7.74 10.78
CA SER A 7 -38.02 -7.58 9.53
C SER A 7 -37.26 -6.84 8.41
N ASN A 8 -36.00 -6.44 8.63
CA ASN A 8 -35.24 -5.77 7.58
C ASN A 8 -34.18 -6.70 6.96
N PRO A 9 -34.38 -7.17 5.70
CA PRO A 9 -33.46 -8.11 5.04
C PRO A 9 -32.04 -7.55 4.81
N LEU A 10 -31.89 -6.22 4.69
CA LEU A 10 -30.61 -5.57 4.51
C LEU A 10 -29.74 -5.59 5.80
N LEU A 11 -30.38 -5.51 6.97
CA LEU A 11 -29.71 -5.62 8.28
C LEU A 11 -29.31 -7.07 8.58
N ARG A 12 -30.12 -8.05 8.16
CA ARG A 12 -29.75 -9.48 8.26
C ARG A 12 -28.53 -9.83 7.39
N HIS A 13 -28.46 -9.28 6.19
CA HIS A 13 -27.28 -9.48 5.32
C HIS A 13 -26.01 -8.84 5.89
N SER A 14 -26.12 -7.63 6.46
CA SER A 14 -24.99 -6.95 7.10
C SER A 14 -24.50 -7.66 8.36
N LEU A 15 -25.43 -8.15 9.19
CA LEU A 15 -25.11 -8.93 10.40
C LEU A 15 -24.56 -10.34 10.07
N SER A 16 -25.07 -10.99 9.05
CA SER A 16 -24.53 -12.27 8.56
C SER A 16 -23.14 -12.13 7.95
N LEU A 17 -22.89 -11.06 7.21
CA LEU A 17 -21.55 -10.73 6.72
C LEU A 17 -20.60 -10.37 7.87
N SER A 18 -21.03 -9.60 8.87
CA SER A 18 -20.20 -9.27 10.04
C SER A 18 -19.91 -10.50 10.91
N LEU A 19 -20.87 -11.41 11.08
CA LEU A 19 -20.69 -12.67 11.80
C LEU A 19 -19.86 -13.71 11.03
N SER A 20 -19.98 -13.76 9.71
CA SER A 20 -19.10 -14.60 8.87
C SER A 20 -17.68 -14.03 8.83
N LEU A 21 -17.53 -12.71 8.77
CA LEU A 21 -16.25 -12.02 8.86
C LEU A 21 -15.60 -12.20 10.22
N SER A 22 -16.37 -12.16 11.33
CA SER A 22 -15.83 -12.44 12.67
C SER A 22 -15.40 -13.88 12.84
N LYS A 23 -16.06 -14.85 12.20
CA LYS A 23 -15.65 -16.27 12.19
C LYS A 23 -14.40 -16.50 11.32
N VAL A 24 -14.30 -15.86 10.16
CA VAL A 24 -13.09 -15.84 9.33
C VAL A 24 -11.96 -15.13 10.08
N TYR A 25 -12.24 -14.02 10.77
CA TYR A 25 -11.30 -13.32 11.63
C TYR A 25 -10.74 -14.22 12.74
N LEU A 26 -11.61 -14.92 13.47
CA LEU A 26 -11.23 -15.84 14.55
C LEU A 26 -10.49 -17.08 14.04
N SER A 27 -10.90 -17.66 12.92
CA SER A 27 -10.21 -18.84 12.35
C SER A 27 -8.82 -18.49 11.79
N HIS A 28 -8.67 -17.32 11.18
CA HIS A 28 -7.36 -16.83 10.71
C HIS A 28 -6.46 -16.33 11.84
N LEU A 29 -7.02 -15.77 12.91
CA LEU A 29 -6.26 -15.36 14.11
C LEU A 29 -5.65 -16.58 14.84
N LEU A 30 -6.31 -17.73 14.77
CA LEU A 30 -5.87 -18.97 15.42
C LEU A 30 -4.98 -19.86 14.54
N LEU A 31 -4.97 -19.64 13.21
CA LEU A 31 -4.31 -20.53 12.25
C LEU A 31 -3.25 -19.82 11.39
N SER A 32 -3.17 -18.48 11.44
CA SER A 32 -2.23 -17.73 10.59
C SER A 32 -0.92 -17.47 11.32
N PRO A 33 0.22 -17.93 10.77
CA PRO A 33 1.56 -17.61 11.28
C PRO A 33 1.99 -16.17 10.98
N LEU A 34 1.06 -15.30 10.51
CA LEU A 34 1.39 -13.93 10.13
C LEU A 34 1.52 -13.03 11.36
N PRO A 35 2.59 -12.21 11.44
CA PRO A 35 2.65 -11.14 12.41
C PRO A 35 1.40 -10.24 12.30
N PHE A 36 0.83 -9.85 13.44
CA PHE A 36 -0.43 -9.08 13.52
C PHE A 36 -0.48 -7.87 12.59
N GLU A 37 0.63 -7.22 12.37
CA GLU A 37 0.77 -6.03 11.53
C GLU A 37 0.52 -6.34 10.04
N TYR A 38 1.13 -7.40 9.51
CA TYR A 38 0.85 -7.86 8.13
C TYR A 38 -0.56 -8.38 7.98
N PHE A 39 -1.09 -8.99 9.03
CA PHE A 39 -2.45 -9.49 9.05
C PHE A 39 -3.47 -8.35 8.90
N GLN A 40 -3.30 -7.23 9.58
CA GLN A 40 -4.16 -6.06 9.44
C GLN A 40 -4.14 -5.51 8.00
N LEU A 41 -2.95 -5.35 7.44
CA LEU A 41 -2.80 -4.89 6.06
C LEU A 41 -3.40 -5.89 5.05
N TYR A 42 -3.15 -7.19 5.25
CA TYR A 42 -3.74 -8.25 4.44
C TYR A 42 -5.26 -8.25 4.50
N ILE A 43 -5.85 -8.13 5.69
CA ILE A 43 -7.31 -8.04 5.87
C ILE A 43 -7.86 -6.83 5.12
N GLN A 44 -7.23 -5.65 5.25
CA GLN A 44 -7.69 -4.45 4.54
C GLN A 44 -7.66 -4.65 3.03
N ILE A 45 -6.55 -5.15 2.49
CA ILE A 45 -6.42 -5.46 1.05
C ILE A 45 -7.51 -6.43 0.61
N THR A 46 -7.75 -7.49 1.38
CA THR A 46 -8.77 -8.51 1.06
C THR A 46 -10.18 -7.91 1.12
N MET A 47 -10.48 -7.06 2.11
CA MET A 47 -11.76 -6.40 2.24
C MET A 47 -12.01 -5.42 1.09
N ASP A 48 -11.02 -4.62 0.72
CA ASP A 48 -11.10 -3.70 -0.40
C ASP A 48 -11.26 -4.45 -1.74
N PHE A 49 -10.59 -5.60 -1.87
CA PHE A 49 -10.72 -6.48 -3.01
C PHE A 49 -12.14 -7.07 -3.14
N LEU A 50 -12.71 -7.57 -2.03
CA LEU A 50 -14.03 -8.18 -2.00
C LEU A 50 -15.16 -7.16 -2.18
N THR A 51 -15.07 -6.00 -1.53
CA THR A 51 -16.10 -4.96 -1.60
C THR A 51 -16.18 -4.29 -2.96
N ASN A 52 -15.06 -4.16 -3.65
CA ASN A 52 -15.00 -3.54 -4.98
C ASN A 52 -15.30 -4.53 -6.13
N ARG A 53 -15.22 -5.83 -5.89
CA ARG A 53 -15.63 -6.86 -6.87
C ARG A 53 -17.15 -6.81 -7.17
N GLY A 54 -17.96 -6.35 -6.20
CA GLY A 54 -19.43 -6.24 -6.35
C GLY A 54 -19.92 -4.90 -6.91
N LYS A 55 -19.07 -3.88 -6.97
CA LYS A 55 -19.40 -2.58 -7.53
C LYS A 55 -18.96 -2.50 -8.99
N SER A 56 -19.72 -3.13 -9.88
CA SER A 56 -19.70 -2.82 -11.31
C SER A 56 -20.21 -1.38 -11.52
N SER A 57 -19.41 -0.40 -11.14
CA SER A 57 -19.58 0.96 -11.60
C SER A 57 -19.03 1.04 -13.02
N SER A 58 -19.88 1.37 -13.96
CA SER A 58 -19.73 1.29 -15.41
C SER A 58 -18.64 2.18 -16.05
N SER A 59 -17.67 2.66 -15.29
CA SER A 59 -16.57 3.50 -15.79
C SER A 59 -15.17 2.90 -15.64
N PHE A 60 -14.99 1.78 -14.94
CA PHE A 60 -13.70 1.11 -14.78
C PHE A 60 -13.71 -0.30 -15.40
N THR A 61 -13.93 -0.37 -16.72
CA THR A 61 -13.86 -1.62 -17.50
C THR A 61 -12.45 -1.98 -17.94
N HIS A 62 -11.40 -1.31 -17.43
CA HIS A 62 -10.04 -1.80 -17.61
C HIS A 62 -9.86 -3.05 -16.77
N GLN A 63 -9.65 -4.18 -17.45
CA GLN A 63 -9.27 -5.45 -16.81
C GLN A 63 -7.93 -5.24 -16.13
N CYS A 64 -7.94 -5.09 -14.79
CA CYS A 64 -6.70 -4.91 -14.02
C CYS A 64 -5.81 -6.15 -14.21
N LYS A 65 -4.58 -5.92 -14.67
CA LYS A 65 -3.57 -6.96 -14.87
C LYS A 65 -3.02 -7.46 -13.54
N TYR A 66 -2.93 -6.56 -12.56
CA TYR A 66 -2.43 -6.84 -11.22
C TYR A 66 -3.47 -6.48 -10.17
N ASP A 67 -3.49 -7.23 -9.07
CA ASP A 67 -4.30 -6.90 -7.90
C ASP A 67 -3.65 -5.79 -7.08
N VAL A 68 -2.32 -5.86 -6.91
CA VAL A 68 -1.54 -4.94 -6.10
C VAL A 68 -0.26 -4.52 -6.82
N PHE A 69 0.03 -3.22 -6.80
CA PHE A 69 1.31 -2.63 -7.12
C PHE A 69 2.04 -2.22 -5.84
N LEU A 70 3.33 -2.56 -5.71
CA LEU A 70 4.16 -2.22 -4.56
C LEU A 70 5.18 -1.13 -4.95
N SER A 71 4.96 0.11 -4.48
CA SER A 71 5.93 1.20 -4.60
C SER A 71 6.80 1.28 -3.35
N PHE A 72 8.12 1.16 -3.50
CA PHE A 72 9.06 1.14 -2.39
C PHE A 72 10.49 1.43 -2.85
N ARG A 73 11.35 1.88 -1.92
CA ARG A 73 12.78 1.95 -2.19
C ARG A 73 13.42 0.59 -1.96
N GLY A 74 13.95 -0.02 -3.03
CA GLY A 74 14.51 -1.37 -3.00
C GLY A 74 15.61 -1.56 -1.97
N GLU A 75 16.54 -0.58 -1.88
CA GLU A 75 17.66 -0.62 -0.92
C GLU A 75 17.21 -0.65 0.55
N ASP A 76 16.04 -0.06 0.87
CA ASP A 76 15.56 0.05 2.24
C ASP A 76 14.75 -1.17 2.69
N THR A 77 13.90 -1.74 1.80
CA THR A 77 12.85 -2.67 2.25
C THR A 77 12.69 -3.94 1.41
N ARG A 78 13.36 -4.09 0.25
CA ARG A 78 13.23 -5.27 -0.64
C ARG A 78 13.49 -6.59 0.08
N ASN A 79 14.58 -6.69 0.81
CA ASN A 79 15.01 -7.90 1.50
C ASN A 79 14.44 -8.02 2.94
N SER A 80 13.48 -7.18 3.28
CA SER A 80 12.85 -7.14 4.60
C SER A 80 11.33 -6.99 4.49
N PHE A 81 10.79 -5.85 4.85
CA PHE A 81 9.34 -5.62 4.92
C PHE A 81 8.63 -5.88 3.59
N THR A 82 9.07 -5.26 2.50
CA THR A 82 8.34 -5.34 1.22
C THR A 82 8.43 -6.73 0.59
N GLY A 83 9.60 -7.37 0.66
CA GLY A 83 9.76 -8.75 0.14
C GLY A 83 8.90 -9.75 0.91
N ASN A 84 8.82 -9.63 2.23
CA ASN A 84 7.95 -10.47 3.05
C ASN A 84 6.47 -10.21 2.72
N LEU A 85 6.06 -8.94 2.62
CA LEU A 85 4.70 -8.57 2.22
C LEU A 85 4.32 -9.17 0.86
N ASN A 86 5.19 -9.02 -0.14
CA ASN A 86 4.99 -9.61 -1.46
C ASN A 86 4.82 -11.14 -1.41
N SER A 87 5.67 -11.82 -0.65
CA SER A 87 5.60 -13.28 -0.46
C SER A 87 4.28 -13.72 0.17
N ILE A 88 3.82 -12.98 1.18
CA ILE A 88 2.53 -13.22 1.84
C ILE A 88 1.37 -13.03 0.86
N LEU A 89 1.33 -11.90 0.15
CA LEU A 89 0.26 -11.60 -0.80
C LEU A 89 0.18 -12.68 -1.90
N ARG A 90 1.32 -13.05 -2.48
CA ARG A 90 1.38 -14.09 -3.51
C ARG A 90 0.99 -15.47 -3.00
N HIS A 91 1.39 -15.83 -1.78
CA HIS A 91 0.98 -17.08 -1.14
C HIS A 91 -0.55 -17.20 -1.00
N HIS A 92 -1.23 -16.08 -0.81
CA HIS A 92 -2.69 -15.99 -0.75
C HIS A 92 -3.37 -15.74 -2.11
N GLY A 93 -2.65 -15.92 -3.21
CA GLY A 93 -3.19 -15.83 -4.57
C GLY A 93 -3.45 -14.40 -5.06
N ILE A 94 -2.89 -13.38 -4.40
CA ILE A 94 -2.97 -11.98 -4.82
C ILE A 94 -1.86 -11.73 -5.84
N ASN A 95 -2.23 -11.35 -7.06
CA ASN A 95 -1.27 -11.05 -8.12
C ASN A 95 -0.63 -9.69 -7.89
N THR A 96 0.62 -9.70 -7.41
CA THR A 96 1.37 -8.49 -7.07
C THR A 96 2.40 -8.17 -8.14
N PHE A 97 2.49 -6.88 -8.52
CA PHE A 97 3.62 -6.32 -9.22
C PHE A 97 4.61 -5.73 -8.20
N MET A 98 5.82 -6.22 -8.21
CA MET A 98 6.95 -5.70 -7.48
C MET A 98 8.11 -5.60 -8.47
N ASP A 99 8.65 -4.39 -8.63
CA ASP A 99 9.78 -4.20 -9.53
C ASP A 99 11.05 -4.83 -8.96
N ASP A 100 11.44 -5.95 -9.55
CA ASP A 100 12.63 -6.71 -9.14
C ASP A 100 13.87 -6.40 -9.98
N GLU A 101 13.73 -5.81 -11.19
CA GLU A 101 14.81 -5.88 -12.19
C GLU A 101 15.04 -4.61 -13.02
N LEU A 102 14.43 -3.45 -12.74
CA LEU A 102 14.67 -2.28 -13.58
C LEU A 102 16.10 -1.77 -13.43
N PRO A 103 16.82 -1.54 -14.56
CA PRO A 103 18.18 -1.03 -14.53
C PRO A 103 18.22 0.37 -13.91
N ARG A 104 19.11 0.53 -12.93
CA ARG A 104 19.29 1.81 -12.21
C ARG A 104 19.85 2.86 -13.18
N GLY A 105 19.24 4.05 -13.19
CA GLY A 105 19.76 5.23 -13.90
C GLY A 105 19.16 5.51 -15.28
N GLY A 106 18.14 4.74 -15.72
CA GLY A 106 17.34 5.05 -16.91
C GLY A 106 16.08 5.86 -16.60
N GLU A 107 15.37 6.29 -17.63
CA GLU A 107 14.01 6.79 -17.50
C GLU A 107 13.08 5.69 -16.97
N ILE A 108 12.06 6.09 -16.20
CA ILE A 108 11.04 5.13 -15.74
C ILE A 108 10.40 4.51 -16.96
N SER A 109 10.45 3.17 -17.03
CA SER A 109 9.95 2.47 -18.19
C SER A 109 8.43 2.66 -18.33
N ALA A 110 7.96 2.75 -19.58
CA ALA A 110 6.51 2.77 -19.86
C ALA A 110 5.78 1.57 -19.21
N GLU A 111 6.49 0.44 -19.08
CA GLU A 111 6.00 -0.77 -18.42
C GLU A 111 5.66 -0.56 -16.93
N LEU A 112 6.43 0.27 -16.23
CA LEU A 112 6.17 0.56 -14.81
C LEU A 112 4.91 1.41 -14.65
N PHE A 113 4.75 2.44 -15.48
CA PHE A 113 3.52 3.24 -15.48
C PHE A 113 2.30 2.41 -15.89
N ASP A 114 2.46 1.53 -16.88
CA ASP A 114 1.42 0.58 -17.28
C ASP A 114 1.04 -0.37 -16.13
N ALA A 115 2.03 -0.84 -15.36
CA ALA A 115 1.79 -1.68 -14.19
C ALA A 115 1.01 -0.92 -13.10
N ILE A 116 1.34 0.35 -12.85
CA ILE A 116 0.59 1.20 -11.92
C ILE A 116 -0.86 1.37 -12.39
N GLU A 117 -1.05 1.75 -13.67
CA GLU A 117 -2.38 2.00 -14.24
C GLU A 117 -3.25 0.74 -14.29
N SER A 118 -2.63 -0.42 -14.55
CA SER A 118 -3.32 -1.71 -14.62
C SER A 118 -3.43 -2.44 -13.29
N SER A 119 -3.09 -1.78 -12.18
CA SER A 119 -3.24 -2.31 -10.83
C SER A 119 -4.50 -1.79 -10.16
N ARG A 120 -5.15 -2.64 -9.35
CA ARG A 120 -6.36 -2.28 -8.59
C ARG A 120 -6.04 -1.47 -7.34
N ILE A 121 -4.97 -1.86 -6.66
CA ILE A 121 -4.49 -1.28 -5.40
C ILE A 121 -3.02 -0.90 -5.57
N SER A 122 -2.62 0.26 -5.09
CA SER A 122 -1.21 0.62 -4.93
C SER A 122 -0.86 0.73 -3.45
N ILE A 123 0.14 -0.02 -3.01
CA ILE A 123 0.71 0.08 -1.67
C ILE A 123 2.00 0.89 -1.77
N ILE A 124 2.09 1.97 -1.02
CA ILE A 124 3.27 2.83 -0.98
C ILE A 124 4.00 2.58 0.34
N VAL A 125 5.20 2.03 0.29
CA VAL A 125 6.03 1.78 1.47
C VAL A 125 7.02 2.93 1.66
N PHE A 126 6.61 3.93 2.43
CA PHE A 126 7.50 5.02 2.82
C PHE A 126 8.54 4.53 3.81
N SER A 127 9.79 4.55 3.41
CA SER A 127 10.96 4.28 4.22
C SER A 127 11.82 5.53 4.39
N LYS A 128 12.83 5.47 5.27
CA LYS A 128 13.68 6.62 5.61
C LYS A 128 14.30 7.33 4.40
N ASN A 129 14.68 6.58 3.37
CA ASN A 129 15.34 7.12 2.19
C ASN A 129 14.45 7.08 0.93
N TYR A 130 13.15 6.87 1.06
CA TYR A 130 12.20 6.77 -0.06
C TYR A 130 12.35 7.95 -1.03
N ALA A 131 12.40 9.17 -0.50
CA ALA A 131 12.46 10.40 -1.29
C ALA A 131 13.80 10.64 -2.00
N PHE A 132 14.87 9.89 -1.68
CA PHE A 132 16.14 9.98 -2.44
C PHE A 132 16.06 9.31 -3.81
N SER A 133 15.02 8.53 -4.10
CA SER A 133 14.79 7.92 -5.39
C SER A 133 13.83 8.76 -6.23
N THR A 134 14.31 9.34 -7.32
CA THR A 134 13.45 10.04 -8.30
C THR A 134 12.38 9.11 -8.86
N TRP A 135 12.70 7.83 -9.05
CA TRP A 135 11.76 6.81 -9.52
C TRP A 135 10.61 6.61 -8.55
N CYS A 136 10.92 6.43 -7.25
CA CYS A 136 9.86 6.31 -6.23
C CYS A 136 8.96 7.56 -6.18
N LEU A 137 9.53 8.74 -6.38
CA LEU A 137 8.79 10.00 -6.42
C LEU A 137 7.91 10.13 -7.67
N ASP A 138 8.41 9.71 -8.83
CA ASP A 138 7.63 9.70 -10.08
C ASP A 138 6.51 8.63 -10.04
N GLU A 139 6.79 7.44 -9.49
CA GLU A 139 5.75 6.44 -9.18
C GLU A 139 4.66 7.00 -8.28
N LEU A 140 5.07 7.73 -7.24
CA LEU A 140 4.13 8.33 -6.28
C LEU A 140 3.17 9.30 -6.97
N VAL A 141 3.69 10.18 -7.84
CA VAL A 141 2.86 11.09 -8.65
C VAL A 141 1.88 10.29 -9.49
N LYS A 142 2.36 9.27 -10.21
CA LYS A 142 1.53 8.43 -11.07
C LYS A 142 0.45 7.68 -10.30
N ILE A 143 0.77 7.14 -9.12
CA ILE A 143 -0.19 6.47 -8.24
C ILE A 143 -1.30 7.43 -7.81
N LEU A 144 -0.97 8.68 -7.47
CA LEU A 144 -1.98 9.68 -7.07
C LEU A 144 -2.87 10.12 -8.23
N GLU A 145 -2.34 10.16 -9.46
CA GLU A 145 -3.16 10.35 -10.66
C GLU A 145 -4.18 9.20 -10.83
N CYS A 146 -3.72 7.96 -10.66
CA CYS A 146 -4.58 6.78 -10.74
C CYS A 146 -5.61 6.74 -9.58
N LYS A 147 -5.24 7.21 -8.39
CA LYS A 147 -6.18 7.39 -7.27
C LYS A 147 -7.35 8.32 -7.64
N LYS A 148 -7.09 9.42 -8.34
CA LYS A 148 -8.14 10.34 -8.83
C LYS A 148 -9.10 9.65 -9.82
N LYS A 149 -8.64 8.58 -10.49
CA LYS A 149 -9.43 7.73 -11.38
C LYS A 149 -10.11 6.55 -10.68
N GLY A 150 -9.94 6.39 -9.35
CA GLY A 150 -10.61 5.38 -8.53
C GLY A 150 -9.72 4.23 -8.04
N GLN A 151 -8.41 4.25 -8.30
CA GLN A 151 -7.48 3.28 -7.73
C GLN A 151 -7.40 3.43 -6.20
N ILE A 152 -7.34 2.32 -5.50
CA ILE A 152 -7.16 2.32 -4.04
C ILE A 152 -5.67 2.53 -3.72
N VAL A 153 -5.37 3.45 -2.80
CA VAL A 153 -4.00 3.75 -2.38
C VAL A 153 -3.87 3.52 -0.88
N LEU A 154 -2.90 2.70 -0.49
CA LEU A 154 -2.64 2.28 0.88
C LEU A 154 -1.20 2.67 1.28
N PRO A 155 -1.00 3.78 2.02
CA PRO A 155 0.32 4.15 2.49
C PRO A 155 0.71 3.32 3.72
N VAL A 156 1.98 2.91 3.73
CA VAL A 156 2.65 2.21 4.82
C VAL A 156 3.88 3.03 5.22
N PHE A 157 3.97 3.40 6.47
CA PHE A 157 5.08 4.18 7.03
C PHE A 157 6.03 3.23 7.78
N TYR A 158 7.06 2.77 7.10
CA TYR A 158 8.01 1.80 7.65
C TYR A 158 9.19 2.52 8.31
N LYS A 159 9.20 2.55 9.65
CA LYS A 159 10.22 3.20 10.50
C LYS A 159 10.39 4.71 10.19
N VAL A 160 9.33 5.34 9.70
CA VAL A 160 9.25 6.79 9.51
C VAL A 160 7.96 7.31 10.10
N ASP A 161 7.98 8.52 10.64
CA ASP A 161 6.76 9.15 11.14
C ASP A 161 5.95 9.71 9.95
N PRO A 162 4.64 9.44 9.88
CA PRO A 162 3.79 10.00 8.83
C PRO A 162 3.87 11.53 8.73
N SER A 163 4.12 12.21 9.85
CA SER A 163 4.26 13.67 9.87
C SER A 163 5.57 14.16 9.25
N GLU A 164 6.65 13.35 9.30
CA GLU A 164 7.92 13.67 8.61
C GLU A 164 7.73 13.61 7.10
N VAL A 165 7.01 12.60 6.60
CA VAL A 165 6.69 12.47 5.17
C VAL A 165 5.79 13.62 4.73
N ARG A 166 4.68 13.83 5.44
CA ARG A 166 3.69 14.86 5.10
C ARG A 166 4.27 16.27 5.12
N ASN A 167 5.05 16.59 6.14
CA ASN A 167 5.65 17.92 6.30
C ASN A 167 7.05 18.00 5.68
N GLN A 168 7.52 16.93 5.01
CA GLN A 168 8.81 16.85 4.32
C GLN A 168 9.96 17.29 5.23
N LYS A 169 10.07 16.66 6.41
CA LYS A 169 11.11 16.94 7.40
C LYS A 169 12.21 15.87 7.39
N GLY A 170 13.35 16.18 8.00
CA GLY A 170 14.45 15.24 8.18
C GLY A 170 14.98 14.70 6.85
N LYS A 171 14.97 13.38 6.65
CA LYS A 171 15.51 12.76 5.43
C LYS A 171 14.70 13.09 4.16
N PHE A 172 13.43 13.39 4.28
CA PHE A 172 12.60 13.82 3.16
C PHE A 172 12.97 15.23 2.72
N GLU A 173 13.23 16.15 3.65
CA GLU A 173 13.72 17.50 3.36
C GLU A 173 15.09 17.46 2.68
N GLU A 174 16.05 16.72 3.28
CA GLU A 174 17.39 16.53 2.74
C GLU A 174 17.36 16.00 1.29
N ALA A 175 16.51 15.02 1.00
CA ALA A 175 16.37 14.44 -0.33
C ALA A 175 15.84 15.49 -1.34
N LEU A 176 14.81 16.23 -0.97
CA LEU A 176 14.18 17.22 -1.86
C LEU A 176 15.11 18.40 -2.13
N ILE A 177 15.86 18.89 -1.14
CA ILE A 177 16.90 19.92 -1.33
C ILE A 177 17.95 19.43 -2.33
N LYS A 178 18.44 18.18 -2.16
CA LYS A 178 19.40 17.60 -3.09
C LYS A 178 18.86 17.50 -4.52
N HIS A 179 17.58 17.21 -4.68
CA HIS A 179 16.95 17.20 -6.00
C HIS A 179 16.82 18.63 -6.57
N GLU A 180 16.48 19.64 -5.76
CA GLU A 180 16.43 21.05 -6.18
C GLU A 180 17.79 21.52 -6.70
N GLU A 181 18.88 21.12 -6.06
CA GLU A 181 20.25 21.42 -6.51
C GLU A 181 20.63 20.73 -7.83
N GLY A 182 20.10 19.50 -8.04
CA GLY A 182 20.42 18.67 -9.21
C GLY A 182 19.56 18.93 -10.44
N PHE A 183 18.36 19.44 -10.27
CA PHE A 183 17.41 19.71 -11.36
C PHE A 183 17.35 21.18 -11.69
N LYS A 184 17.46 21.52 -12.99
CA LYS A 184 17.25 22.89 -13.48
C LYS A 184 15.79 23.34 -13.39
N ASP A 185 14.85 22.39 -13.31
CA ASP A 185 13.43 22.61 -13.27
C ASP A 185 12.87 22.29 -11.88
N ASN A 186 12.60 23.34 -11.12
CA ASN A 186 11.99 23.24 -9.79
C ASN A 186 10.53 22.78 -9.83
N MET A 187 9.86 22.80 -10.99
CA MET A 187 8.44 22.38 -11.12
C MET A 187 8.28 20.90 -10.76
N LYS A 188 9.19 20.05 -11.23
CA LYS A 188 9.15 18.60 -10.95
C LYS A 188 9.30 18.31 -9.44
N VAL A 189 10.19 19.03 -8.77
CA VAL A 189 10.37 18.86 -7.32
C VAL A 189 9.14 19.35 -6.54
N GLN A 190 8.48 20.41 -6.99
CA GLN A 190 7.23 20.86 -6.39
C GLN A 190 6.10 19.84 -6.56
N GLU A 191 6.02 19.17 -7.71
CA GLU A 191 5.07 18.08 -7.93
C GLU A 191 5.31 16.93 -6.95
N TRP A 192 6.56 16.53 -6.72
CA TRP A 192 6.92 15.53 -5.72
C TRP A 192 6.56 15.95 -4.29
N ARG A 193 6.75 17.24 -3.95
CA ARG A 193 6.36 17.81 -2.65
C ARG A 193 4.85 17.67 -2.42
N ILE A 194 4.05 18.01 -3.42
CA ILE A 194 2.59 17.89 -3.39
C ILE A 194 2.20 16.41 -3.23
N ALA A 195 2.81 15.53 -4.01
CA ALA A 195 2.53 14.10 -3.97
C ALA A 195 2.85 13.47 -2.60
N LEU A 196 3.98 13.80 -1.99
CA LEU A 196 4.32 13.35 -0.64
C LEU A 196 3.30 13.82 0.40
N TYR A 197 2.89 15.09 0.33
CA TYR A 197 1.87 15.65 1.23
C TYR A 197 0.52 14.93 1.06
N GLU A 198 0.05 14.77 -0.17
CA GLU A 198 -1.23 14.11 -0.47
C GLU A 198 -1.23 12.65 -0.01
N ALA A 199 -0.20 11.89 -0.35
CA ALA A 199 -0.10 10.48 0.01
C ALA A 199 0.00 10.27 1.53
N ALA A 200 0.81 11.08 2.22
CA ALA A 200 0.96 11.00 3.68
C ALA A 200 -0.24 11.59 4.46
N SER A 201 -1.21 12.18 3.77
CA SER A 201 -2.49 12.60 4.35
C SER A 201 -3.57 11.54 4.24
N ILE A 202 -3.32 10.44 3.50
CA ILE A 202 -4.20 9.28 3.46
C ILE A 202 -4.00 8.48 4.75
N SER A 203 -5.09 7.93 5.31
CA SER A 203 -4.99 6.99 6.44
C SER A 203 -4.17 5.76 6.04
N GLY A 204 -3.17 5.43 6.84
CA GLY A 204 -2.22 4.35 6.54
C GLY A 204 -1.71 3.64 7.78
N TRP A 205 -0.79 2.70 7.60
CA TRP A 205 -0.20 1.89 8.67
C TRP A 205 1.18 2.41 9.05
N HIS A 206 1.42 2.55 10.35
CA HIS A 206 2.69 3.04 10.90
C HIS A 206 3.43 1.94 11.66
N TYR A 207 4.52 1.44 11.09
CA TYR A 207 5.38 0.41 11.67
C TYR A 207 6.61 1.04 12.32
N LYS A 208 6.65 1.08 13.66
CA LYS A 208 7.72 1.74 14.43
C LYS A 208 8.91 0.83 14.76
N ASN A 209 8.68 -0.46 15.04
CA ASN A 209 9.69 -1.35 15.63
C ASN A 209 9.84 -2.70 14.93
N GLU A 210 11.09 -3.22 14.90
CA GLU A 210 11.43 -4.56 14.41
C GLU A 210 11.13 -5.69 15.41
N TYR A 211 10.88 -5.37 16.68
CA TYR A 211 10.86 -6.35 17.78
C TYR A 211 9.75 -7.40 17.70
N VAL A 212 8.72 -7.21 16.89
CA VAL A 212 7.64 -8.19 16.70
C VAL A 212 8.09 -9.36 15.81
N PHE A 213 9.09 -9.16 14.94
CA PHE A 213 9.60 -10.18 14.02
C PHE A 213 10.33 -11.33 14.72
N TYR A 214 11.14 -11.04 15.75
CA TYR A 214 11.97 -12.03 16.42
C TYR A 214 11.19 -12.97 17.35
N HIS A 215 10.09 -12.51 17.96
CA HIS A 215 9.33 -13.32 18.91
C HIS A 215 8.54 -14.44 18.26
N TYR A 216 8.13 -14.29 17.00
CA TYR A 216 7.32 -15.31 16.31
C TYR A 216 8.15 -16.43 15.69
N PHE A 217 9.33 -16.12 15.18
CA PHE A 217 10.23 -17.14 14.59
C PHE A 217 10.93 -18.01 15.62
N CYS A 218 11.14 -17.53 16.86
CA CYS A 218 11.83 -18.28 17.91
C CYS A 218 10.92 -19.27 18.68
N TYR A 219 9.59 -19.18 18.54
CA TYR A 219 8.67 -20.06 19.27
C TYR A 219 8.09 -21.22 18.44
N HIS A 220 8.44 -21.33 17.15
CA HIS A 220 7.90 -22.35 16.24
C HIS A 220 8.99 -23.10 15.45
N GLN A 221 10.20 -23.25 16.01
CA GLN A 221 11.18 -24.25 15.56
C GLN A 221 11.15 -25.47 16.48
#